data_d4ac570299d3db651a53a1ee69bb1ec1
#
_entry.id   d4ac570299d3db651a53a1ee69bb1ec1
#
_cell.length_a   1.000
_cell.length_b   1.000
_cell.length_c   1.000
_cell.angle_alpha   90.00
_cell.angle_beta   90.00
_cell.angle_gamma   90.00
#
_symmetry.space_group_name_H-M   'P 1'
#
loop_
_entity.id
_entity.type
_entity.pdbx_description
1 polymer ?
#
loop_
_entity_poly.entity_id
_entity_poly.type
_entity_poly.pdbx_seq_one_letter_code
_entity_poly.pdbx_strand_id
1 'polypeptide(L)'
;MSKLRIKDRILFCISFLLLLSVTAKASYLLIPMDNTQKNHLKAYGIAYWTLKNEVEVFWLLNYRGGSFAIKNNKTIESECVIRGVSFDIIGDGQYAAIVEEIANPEVNMDVVKLEKAPKVAV
;
A
#
# COMPACT_ATOMS: atom_id res chain seq x y z
N MET A 1 26.46 46.15 -11.35
CA MET A 1 26.19 44.71 -11.25
C MET A 1 26.31 44.28 -9.82
N SER A 2 25.21 43.92 -9.20
CA SER A 2 25.23 43.40 -7.85
C SER A 2 25.76 41.96 -7.86
N LYS A 3 26.95 41.75 -7.35
CA LYS A 3 27.41 40.39 -7.10
C LYS A 3 26.58 39.83 -5.95
N LEU A 4 25.85 38.76 -6.22
CA LEU A 4 25.18 38.00 -5.20
C LEU A 4 26.21 37.56 -4.13
N ARG A 5 25.98 37.95 -2.90
CA ARG A 5 26.84 37.54 -1.78
C ARG A 5 26.78 36.03 -1.62
N ILE A 6 27.87 35.44 -1.11
CA ILE A 6 27.94 33.99 -0.85
C ILE A 6 26.77 33.54 0.03
N LYS A 7 26.35 34.34 1.02
CA LYS A 7 25.20 34.09 1.87
C LYS A 7 23.90 33.92 1.08
N ASP A 8 23.67 34.75 0.06
CA ASP A 8 22.47 34.70 -0.77
C ASP A 8 22.49 33.47 -1.67
N ARG A 9 23.65 33.05 -2.14
CA ARG A 9 23.80 31.80 -2.93
C ARG A 9 23.55 30.59 -2.10
N ILE A 10 24.05 30.54 -0.87
CA ILE A 10 23.82 29.45 0.07
C ILE A 10 22.34 29.36 0.44
N LEU A 11 21.70 30.50 0.72
CA LEU A 11 20.28 30.57 1.02
C LEU A 11 19.42 30.09 -0.17
N PHE A 12 19.79 30.46 -1.39
CA PHE A 12 19.11 30.02 -2.60
C PHE A 12 19.26 28.51 -2.81
N CYS A 13 20.45 27.94 -2.60
CA CYS A 13 20.69 26.50 -2.68
C CYS A 13 19.91 25.73 -1.63
N ILE A 14 19.85 26.22 -0.39
CA ILE A 14 19.06 25.60 0.69
C ILE A 14 17.57 25.64 0.35
N SER A 15 17.08 26.76 -0.14
CA SER A 15 15.68 26.91 -0.57
C SER A 15 15.34 25.96 -1.71
N PHE A 16 16.24 25.82 -2.67
CA PHE A 16 16.07 24.90 -3.80
C PHE A 16 16.08 23.44 -3.35
N LEU A 17 16.96 23.06 -2.41
CA LEU A 17 17.00 21.74 -1.81
C LEU A 17 15.71 21.40 -1.04
N LEU A 18 15.15 22.39 -0.33
CA LEU A 18 13.88 22.22 0.39
C LEU A 18 12.70 22.02 -0.58
N LEU A 19 12.73 22.66 -1.75
CA LEU A 19 11.72 22.47 -2.79
C LEU A 19 11.83 21.10 -3.47
N LEU A 20 13.03 20.49 -3.46
CA LEU A 20 13.28 19.17 -4.02
C LEU A 20 12.98 18.03 -3.01
N SER A 21 12.68 18.36 -1.76
CA SER A 21 12.23 17.37 -0.79
C SER A 21 10.81 16.91 -1.19
N VAL A 22 10.77 16.06 -2.21
CA VAL A 22 9.54 15.37 -2.59
C VAL A 22 9.20 14.43 -1.44
N THR A 23 8.15 14.75 -0.71
CA THR A 23 7.57 13.82 0.26
C THR A 23 7.20 12.56 -0.51
N ALA A 24 7.90 11.46 -0.25
CA ALA A 24 7.53 10.17 -0.79
C ALA A 24 6.08 9.90 -0.38
N LYS A 25 5.16 9.92 -1.34
CA LYS A 25 3.76 9.59 -1.08
C LYS A 25 3.70 8.11 -0.71
N ALA A 26 3.16 7.81 0.46
CA ALA A 26 2.89 6.44 0.84
C ALA A 26 1.94 5.81 -0.17
N SER A 27 2.19 4.56 -0.51
CA SER A 27 1.35 3.80 -1.43
C SER A 27 1.03 2.43 -0.83
N TYR A 28 0.02 1.80 -1.36
CA TYR A 28 -0.43 0.48 -0.96
C TYR A 28 -0.47 -0.46 -2.15
N LEU A 29 -0.21 -1.73 -1.89
CA LEU A 29 -0.53 -2.80 -2.82
C LEU A 29 -1.95 -3.25 -2.53
N LEU A 30 -2.82 -3.13 -3.51
CA LEU A 30 -4.17 -3.67 -3.44
C LEU A 30 -4.21 -4.99 -4.21
N ILE A 31 -4.50 -6.06 -3.51
CA ILE A 31 -4.66 -7.39 -4.10
C ILE A 31 -6.16 -7.66 -4.21
N PRO A 32 -6.76 -7.44 -5.40
CA PRO A 32 -8.19 -7.66 -5.57
C PRO A 32 -8.52 -9.15 -5.50
N MET A 33 -9.69 -9.46 -4.99
CA MET A 33 -10.20 -10.83 -4.90
C MET A 33 -11.47 -11.02 -5.74
N ASP A 34 -11.76 -10.08 -6.63
CA ASP A 34 -12.83 -10.20 -7.62
C ASP A 34 -12.35 -10.94 -8.89
N ASN A 35 -13.13 -10.88 -9.94
CA ASN A 35 -12.83 -11.57 -11.19
C ASN A 35 -11.57 -11.06 -11.91
N THR A 36 -11.02 -9.92 -11.51
CA THR A 36 -9.77 -9.40 -12.06
C THR A 36 -8.54 -10.13 -11.55
N GLN A 37 -8.68 -10.89 -10.46
CA GLN A 37 -7.57 -11.67 -9.90
C GLN A 37 -7.28 -12.89 -10.75
N LYS A 38 -6.04 -13.03 -11.20
CA LYS A 38 -5.59 -14.18 -12.00
C LYS A 38 -5.52 -15.48 -11.20
N ASN A 39 -5.18 -15.39 -9.92
CA ASN A 39 -4.98 -16.56 -9.08
C ASN A 39 -5.37 -16.26 -7.63
N HIS A 40 -6.63 -16.52 -7.28
CA HIS A 40 -7.17 -16.26 -5.95
C HIS A 40 -6.46 -17.06 -4.86
N LEU A 41 -6.16 -18.32 -5.12
CA LEU A 41 -5.51 -19.19 -4.15
C LEU A 41 -4.12 -18.68 -3.78
N LYS A 42 -3.34 -18.29 -4.76
CA LYS A 42 -2.01 -17.71 -4.54
C LYS A 42 -2.09 -16.33 -3.90
N ALA A 43 -3.15 -15.57 -4.14
CA ALA A 43 -3.38 -14.30 -3.49
C ALA A 43 -3.55 -14.47 -1.97
N TYR A 44 -4.31 -15.47 -1.52
CA TYR A 44 -4.37 -15.84 -0.10
C TYR A 44 -2.99 -16.25 0.43
N GLY A 45 -2.23 -16.97 -0.38
CA GLY A 45 -0.85 -17.37 -0.04
C GLY A 45 0.07 -16.18 0.16
N ILE A 46 -0.06 -15.14 -0.65
CA ILE A 46 0.69 -13.87 -0.49
C ILE A 46 0.32 -13.19 0.83
N ALA A 47 -0.96 -13.08 1.13
CA ALA A 47 -1.42 -12.48 2.39
C ALA A 47 -0.85 -13.23 3.59
N TYR A 48 -0.92 -14.54 3.57
CA TYR A 48 -0.36 -15.40 4.62
C TYR A 48 1.15 -15.23 4.76
N TRP A 49 1.88 -15.27 3.64
CA TRP A 49 3.32 -15.10 3.61
C TRP A 49 3.74 -13.72 4.15
N THR A 50 2.99 -12.68 3.79
CA THR A 50 3.22 -11.31 4.28
C THR A 50 3.09 -11.24 5.80
N LEU A 51 2.03 -11.86 6.34
CA LEU A 51 1.81 -11.93 7.78
C LEU A 51 2.92 -12.72 8.49
N LYS A 52 3.40 -13.81 7.88
CA LYS A 52 4.53 -14.59 8.41
C LYS A 52 5.81 -13.75 8.50
N ASN A 53 5.97 -12.79 7.63
CA ASN A 53 7.12 -11.87 7.64
C ASN A 53 6.85 -10.63 8.51
N GLU A 54 5.86 -10.69 9.38
CA GLU A 54 5.53 -9.66 10.37
C GLU A 54 5.11 -8.32 9.74
N VAL A 55 4.56 -8.35 8.54
CA VAL A 55 4.00 -7.19 7.86
C VAL A 55 2.48 -7.21 7.99
N GLU A 56 1.91 -6.08 8.38
CA GLU A 56 0.47 -5.92 8.53
C GLU A 56 -0.26 -6.05 7.20
N VAL A 57 -1.38 -6.73 7.20
CA VAL A 57 -2.28 -6.87 6.05
C VAL A 57 -3.65 -6.36 6.47
N PHE A 58 -4.23 -5.47 5.67
CA PHE A 58 -5.60 -5.01 5.88
C PHE A 58 -6.53 -5.82 4.98
N TRP A 59 -7.46 -6.54 5.59
CA TRP A 59 -8.45 -7.30 4.86
C TRP A 59 -9.71 -6.44 4.69
N LEU A 60 -10.00 -6.09 3.45
CA LEU A 60 -11.15 -5.26 3.09
C LEU A 60 -12.33 -6.19 2.81
N LEU A 61 -13.07 -6.53 3.87
CA LEU A 61 -14.18 -7.49 3.80
C LEU A 61 -15.25 -7.00 2.84
N ASN A 62 -15.65 -7.86 1.92
CA ASN A 62 -16.66 -7.62 0.89
C ASN A 62 -16.32 -6.50 -0.11
N TYR A 63 -15.16 -5.85 0.01
CA TYR A 63 -14.69 -4.92 -1.00
C TYR A 63 -13.99 -5.70 -2.11
N ARG A 64 -14.52 -5.64 -3.33
CA ARG A 64 -14.00 -6.36 -4.50
C ARG A 64 -13.69 -7.83 -4.17
N GLY A 65 -14.63 -8.52 -3.54
CA GLY A 65 -14.51 -9.93 -3.19
C GLY A 65 -13.72 -10.22 -1.91
N GLY A 66 -13.42 -9.22 -1.11
CA GLY A 66 -12.61 -9.37 0.10
C GLY A 66 -11.12 -9.17 -0.19
N SER A 67 -10.77 -8.03 -0.73
CA SER A 67 -9.41 -7.68 -1.15
C SER A 67 -8.46 -7.45 0.01
N PHE A 68 -7.17 -7.56 -0.25
CA PHE A 68 -6.12 -7.27 0.72
C PHE A 68 -5.39 -5.98 0.36
N ALA A 69 -5.08 -5.16 1.35
CA ALA A 69 -4.25 -3.98 1.19
C ALA A 69 -3.02 -4.09 2.08
N ILE A 70 -1.85 -3.84 1.52
CA ILE A 70 -0.57 -3.94 2.19
C ILE A 70 0.22 -2.67 1.88
N LYS A 71 0.89 -2.09 2.87
CA LYS A 71 1.80 -0.96 2.59
C LYS A 71 2.82 -1.39 1.54
N ASN A 72 3.04 -0.52 0.55
CA ASN A 72 3.90 -0.84 -0.59
C ASN A 72 5.30 -1.27 -0.12
N ASN A 73 5.70 -2.44 -0.58
CA ASN A 73 6.97 -3.05 -0.27
C ASN A 73 7.45 -3.78 -1.54
N LYS A 74 8.65 -3.46 -1.99
CA LYS A 74 9.20 -4.02 -3.22
C LYS A 74 9.34 -5.54 -3.17
N THR A 75 9.63 -6.11 -2.02
CA THR A 75 9.74 -7.56 -1.83
C THR A 75 8.38 -8.23 -2.07
N ILE A 76 7.31 -7.67 -1.50
CA ILE A 76 5.95 -8.21 -1.65
C ILE A 76 5.47 -8.04 -3.10
N GLU A 77 5.75 -6.90 -3.70
CA GLU A 77 5.46 -6.63 -5.11
C GLU A 77 6.12 -7.69 -6.00
N SER A 78 7.40 -7.98 -5.78
CA SER A 78 8.13 -9.01 -6.50
C SER A 78 7.54 -10.40 -6.32
N GLU A 79 7.14 -10.75 -5.10
CA GLU A 79 6.50 -12.04 -4.83
C GLU A 79 5.16 -12.18 -5.56
N CYS A 80 4.38 -11.11 -5.63
CA CYS A 80 3.15 -11.10 -6.42
C CYS A 80 3.43 -11.39 -7.89
N VAL A 81 4.44 -10.74 -8.47
CA VAL A 81 4.85 -10.97 -9.86
C VAL A 81 5.30 -12.42 -10.06
N ILE A 82 6.16 -12.93 -9.19
CA ILE A 82 6.73 -14.30 -9.28
C ILE A 82 5.61 -15.34 -9.21
N ARG A 83 4.63 -15.14 -8.34
CA ARG A 83 3.53 -16.09 -8.13
C ARG A 83 2.33 -15.88 -9.07
N GLY A 84 2.39 -14.86 -9.92
CA GLY A 84 1.30 -14.56 -10.87
C GLY A 84 0.03 -14.03 -10.19
N VAL A 85 0.19 -13.29 -9.10
CA VAL A 85 -0.92 -12.65 -8.37
C VAL A 85 -1.13 -11.25 -8.91
N SER A 86 -2.36 -10.94 -9.31
CA SER A 86 -2.73 -9.60 -9.76
C SER A 86 -2.77 -8.63 -8.60
N PHE A 87 -2.21 -7.44 -8.79
CA PHE A 87 -2.22 -6.37 -7.80
C PHE A 87 -2.23 -5.02 -8.47
N ASP A 88 -2.71 -4.02 -7.75
CA ASP A 88 -2.68 -2.61 -8.16
C ASP A 88 -1.89 -1.81 -7.13
N ILE A 89 -1.12 -0.83 -7.59
CA ILE A 89 -0.47 0.13 -6.70
C ILE A 89 -1.38 1.34 -6.60
N ILE A 90 -1.88 1.61 -5.40
CA ILE A 90 -2.77 2.73 -5.13
C ILE A 90 -2.08 3.72 -4.17
N GLY A 91 -2.38 5.02 -4.36
CA GLY A 91 -1.86 6.05 -3.47
C GLY A 91 -2.60 6.10 -2.14
N ASP A 92 -2.02 6.79 -1.19
CA ASP A 92 -2.62 7.03 0.14
C ASP A 92 -4.03 7.61 0.04
N GLY A 93 -4.23 8.57 -0.85
CA GLY A 93 -5.53 9.20 -1.06
C GLY A 93 -6.59 8.23 -1.59
N GLN A 94 -6.21 7.34 -2.49
CA GLN A 94 -7.10 6.30 -3.01
C GLN A 94 -7.45 5.30 -1.92
N TYR A 95 -6.47 4.89 -1.11
CA TYR A 95 -6.70 3.99 0.02
C TYR A 95 -7.66 4.63 1.04
N ALA A 96 -7.44 5.89 1.39
CA ALA A 96 -8.32 6.63 2.29
C ALA A 96 -9.76 6.71 1.76
N ALA A 97 -9.93 6.93 0.46
CA ALA A 97 -11.24 6.96 -0.18
C ALA A 97 -11.94 5.59 -0.12
N ILE A 98 -11.20 4.50 -0.29
CA ILE A 98 -11.73 3.13 -0.16
C ILE A 98 -12.19 2.87 1.28
N VAL A 99 -11.38 3.24 2.26
CA VAL A 99 -11.72 3.07 3.68
C VAL A 99 -12.97 3.89 4.03
N GLU A 100 -13.10 5.09 3.50
CA GLU A 100 -14.28 5.93 3.70
C GLU A 100 -15.54 5.31 3.08
N GLU A 101 -15.43 4.74 1.88
CA GLU A 101 -16.52 4.00 1.23
C GLU A 101 -16.95 2.80 2.08
N ILE A 102 -15.98 2.04 2.61
CA ILE A 102 -16.24 0.86 3.46
C ILE A 102 -16.92 1.28 4.77
N ALA A 103 -16.56 2.44 5.32
CA ALA A 103 -17.13 2.95 6.57
C ALA A 103 -18.59 3.39 6.43
N ASN A 104 -19.14 3.48 5.22
CA ASN A 104 -20.54 3.81 5.01
C ASN A 104 -21.44 2.69 5.57
N PRO A 105 -22.35 3.00 6.51
CA PRO A 105 -23.19 1.98 7.15
C PRO A 105 -24.19 1.31 6.19
N GLU A 106 -24.44 1.88 5.02
CA GLU A 106 -25.31 1.29 4.01
C GLU A 106 -24.67 0.14 3.24
N VAL A 107 -23.34 0.03 3.28
CA VAL A 107 -22.60 -1.07 2.65
C VAL A 107 -22.18 -2.09 3.72
N ASN A 108 -22.35 -3.36 3.40
CA ASN A 108 -21.97 -4.43 4.33
C ASN A 108 -20.51 -4.81 4.15
N MET A 109 -19.62 -3.88 4.49
CA MET A 109 -18.17 -4.02 4.36
C MET A 109 -17.49 -3.64 5.68
N ASP A 110 -16.27 -4.09 5.86
CA ASP A 110 -15.44 -3.76 7.02
C ASP A 110 -13.96 -3.86 6.66
N VAL A 111 -13.12 -3.24 7.47
CA VAL A 111 -11.66 -3.33 7.37
C VAL A 111 -11.14 -4.05 8.60
N VAL A 112 -10.51 -5.19 8.39
CA VAL A 112 -9.91 -5.97 9.47
C VAL A 112 -8.40 -5.91 9.35
N LYS A 113 -7.73 -5.42 10.38
CA LYS A 113 -6.29 -5.39 10.46
C LYS A 113 -5.77 -6.75 10.90
N LEU A 114 -4.97 -7.37 10.05
CA LEU A 114 -4.32 -8.65 10.33
C LEU A 114 -2.86 -8.38 10.72
N GLU A 115 -2.47 -8.81 11.88
CA GLU A 115 -1.12 -8.55 12.40
C GLU A 115 -0.24 -9.79 12.44
N LYS A 116 -0.84 -10.96 12.59
CA LYS A 116 -0.12 -12.23 12.74
C LYS A 116 -0.75 -13.31 11.87
N ALA A 117 0.11 -14.14 11.28
CA ALA A 117 -0.35 -15.32 10.60
C ALA A 117 -1.01 -16.28 11.61
N PRO A 118 -2.15 -16.91 11.22
CA PRO A 118 -2.77 -17.90 12.10
C PRO A 118 -1.81 -19.08 12.32
N LYS A 119 -1.75 -19.54 13.58
CA LYS A 119 -1.00 -20.76 13.88
C LYS A 119 -1.83 -21.95 13.41
N VAL A 120 -1.25 -22.71 12.49
CA VAL A 120 -1.86 -23.96 12.06
C VAL A 120 -1.56 -25.01 13.12
N ALA A 121 -2.61 -25.53 13.75
CA ALA A 121 -2.47 -26.67 14.65
C ALA A 121 -2.06 -27.90 13.82
N VAL A 122 -0.96 -28.51 14.19
CA VAL A 122 -0.48 -29.74 13.57
C VAL A 122 -1.07 -30.92 14.32
#